data_85b3bdbcbdb998b2c05798032f9bfc08
#
_entry.id   85b3bdbcbdb998b2c05798032f9bfc08
#
_cell.length_a   1.000
_cell.length_b   1.000
_cell.length_c   1.000
_cell.angle_alpha   90.00
_cell.angle_beta   90.00
_cell.angle_gamma   90.00
#
_symmetry.space_group_name_H-M   'P 1'
#
loop_
_entity.id
_entity.type
_entity.pdbx_description
1 polymer ?
#
loop_
_entity_poly.entity_id
_entity_poly.type
_entity_poly.pdbx_seq_one_letter_code
_entity_poly.pdbx_strand_id
1 'polypeptide(L)'
;LATVPNGHGTEYGLPVPTLTKPEEADAWVAARIAEGSDYIKIVDEPGTIIGRAVPTLNVPTIHALAVAAHKRGKLAVVHAQTLATATESIDAGADGLVHLFADKDGGAAFARLAKDRGVFIIPTYAVLEVFSGRSGTASLLTHPALSGLLPKPAVDTVRQSFGQDRSSKLDPIEAANL
;
A
#
# COMPACT_ATOMS: atom_id res chain seq x y z
N LEU A 1 5.04 -3.38 -10.17
CA LEU A 1 5.40 -2.69 -8.94
C LEU A 1 6.60 -1.79 -9.20
N ALA A 2 6.48 -0.47 -8.98
CA ALA A 2 7.55 0.51 -9.07
C ALA A 2 8.09 0.81 -7.67
N THR A 3 9.37 0.52 -7.44
CA THR A 3 10.08 0.75 -6.18
C THR A 3 11.57 1.01 -6.46
N VAL A 4 12.31 1.43 -5.45
CA VAL A 4 13.77 1.59 -5.55
C VAL A 4 14.50 0.30 -5.17
N PRO A 5 15.79 0.15 -5.52
CA PRO A 5 16.61 -0.95 -4.99
C PRO A 5 16.60 -0.99 -3.46
N ASN A 6 16.39 -2.17 -2.90
CA ASN A 6 16.22 -2.40 -1.45
C ASN A 6 15.02 -1.68 -0.81
N GLY A 7 14.11 -1.14 -1.63
CA GLY A 7 12.85 -0.57 -1.18
C GLY A 7 11.81 -1.65 -0.89
N HIS A 8 10.67 -1.22 -0.28
CA HIS A 8 9.56 -2.12 0.01
C HIS A 8 9.06 -2.82 -1.28
N GLY A 9 8.85 -4.13 -1.18
CA GLY A 9 8.48 -5.01 -2.28
C GLY A 9 9.66 -5.79 -2.86
N THR A 10 10.92 -5.42 -2.55
CA THR A 10 12.12 -6.18 -2.98
C THR A 10 12.56 -7.24 -1.98
N GLU A 11 12.04 -7.22 -0.76
CA GLU A 11 12.39 -8.10 0.35
C GLU A 11 11.87 -9.54 0.22
N TYR A 12 11.01 -9.79 -0.76
CA TYR A 12 10.36 -11.11 -0.92
C TYR A 12 11.16 -12.10 -1.77
N GLY A 13 12.39 -11.76 -2.13
CA GLY A 13 13.28 -12.65 -2.90
C GLY A 13 12.89 -12.84 -4.38
N LEU A 14 11.92 -12.07 -4.87
CA LEU A 14 11.54 -12.06 -6.28
C LEU A 14 12.27 -10.93 -7.01
N PRO A 15 12.69 -11.14 -8.28
CA PRO A 15 13.26 -10.07 -9.07
C PRO A 15 12.19 -9.04 -9.40
N VAL A 16 12.30 -7.86 -8.81
CA VAL A 16 11.41 -6.72 -9.06
C VAL A 16 12.20 -5.66 -9.83
N PRO A 17 11.72 -5.23 -11.01
CA PRO A 17 12.34 -4.12 -11.71
C PRO A 17 12.23 -2.83 -10.89
N THR A 18 13.37 -2.20 -10.61
CA THR A 18 13.46 -0.99 -9.80
C THR A 18 13.82 0.23 -10.66
N LEU A 19 13.58 1.42 -10.12
CA LEU A 19 14.02 2.69 -10.69
C LEU A 19 14.37 3.68 -9.58
N THR A 20 15.18 4.69 -9.89
CA THR A 20 15.67 5.64 -8.88
C THR A 20 15.45 7.09 -9.27
N LYS A 21 15.24 7.37 -10.56
CA LYS A 21 15.21 8.73 -11.10
C LYS A 21 13.96 8.98 -11.96
N PRO A 22 13.44 10.21 -11.97
CA PRO A 22 12.29 10.58 -12.79
C PRO A 22 12.47 10.27 -14.30
N GLU A 23 13.68 10.43 -14.81
CA GLU A 23 13.99 10.23 -16.24
C GLU A 23 13.82 8.78 -16.69
N GLU A 24 13.86 7.83 -15.76
CA GLU A 24 13.68 6.42 -16.03
C GLU A 24 12.18 6.03 -16.17
N ALA A 25 11.26 6.86 -15.68
CA ALA A 25 9.86 6.52 -15.50
C ALA A 25 9.15 6.17 -16.80
N ASP A 26 9.36 6.92 -17.89
CA ASP A 26 8.65 6.69 -19.16
C ASP A 26 9.01 5.33 -19.78
N ALA A 27 10.28 4.99 -19.82
CA ALA A 27 10.77 3.70 -20.33
C ALA A 27 10.37 2.55 -19.41
N TRP A 28 10.46 2.76 -18.08
CA TRP A 28 10.07 1.77 -17.09
C TRP A 28 8.58 1.41 -17.21
N VAL A 29 7.69 2.41 -17.28
CA VAL A 29 6.24 2.21 -17.44
C VAL A 29 5.91 1.53 -18.75
N ALA A 30 6.56 1.94 -19.87
CA ALA A 30 6.37 1.32 -21.17
C ALA A 30 6.67 -0.19 -21.13
N ALA A 31 7.78 -0.57 -20.48
CA ALA A 31 8.16 -1.99 -20.33
C ALA A 31 7.12 -2.77 -19.51
N ARG A 32 6.63 -2.23 -18.40
CA ARG A 32 5.60 -2.91 -17.57
C ARG A 32 4.29 -3.11 -18.32
N ILE A 33 3.86 -2.13 -19.11
CA ILE A 33 2.65 -2.25 -19.92
C ILE A 33 2.84 -3.29 -21.03
N ALA A 34 4.01 -3.33 -21.66
CA ALA A 34 4.34 -4.36 -22.66
C ALA A 34 4.32 -5.78 -22.07
N GLU A 35 4.60 -5.94 -20.78
CA GLU A 35 4.48 -7.20 -20.03
C GLU A 35 3.02 -7.54 -19.63
N GLY A 36 2.04 -6.65 -19.91
CA GLY A 36 0.63 -6.88 -19.65
C GLY A 36 0.10 -6.23 -18.37
N SER A 37 0.79 -5.24 -17.79
CA SER A 37 0.27 -4.52 -16.62
C SER A 37 -0.98 -3.69 -16.95
N ASP A 38 -2.04 -3.87 -16.17
CA ASP A 38 -3.30 -3.13 -16.30
C ASP A 38 -3.21 -1.72 -15.70
N TYR A 39 -2.39 -1.53 -14.68
CA TYR A 39 -2.12 -0.26 -14.00
C TYR A 39 -0.68 -0.24 -13.46
N ILE A 40 -0.20 0.92 -13.06
CA ILE A 40 1.13 1.07 -12.46
C ILE A 40 0.99 1.15 -10.94
N LYS A 41 1.50 0.13 -10.25
CA LYS A 41 1.60 0.10 -8.80
C LYS A 41 2.92 0.75 -8.38
N ILE A 42 2.84 1.81 -7.58
CA ILE A 42 3.96 2.61 -7.10
C ILE A 42 4.08 2.42 -5.58
N VAL A 43 5.29 2.41 -5.05
CA VAL A 43 5.55 2.30 -3.61
C VAL A 43 6.17 3.58 -3.08
N ASP A 44 5.47 4.19 -2.14
CA ASP A 44 5.96 5.28 -1.31
C ASP A 44 5.92 4.82 0.17
N GLU A 45 6.96 4.11 0.58
CA GLU A 45 7.05 3.49 1.92
C GLU A 45 8.43 3.75 2.54
N PRO A 46 8.57 4.81 3.34
CA PRO A 46 9.83 5.11 4.02
C PRO A 46 10.12 4.22 5.24
N GLY A 47 9.22 3.31 5.59
CA GLY A 47 9.38 2.38 6.70
C GLY A 47 8.95 2.91 8.06
N THR A 48 8.24 4.02 8.09
CA THR A 48 7.78 4.67 9.33
C THR A 48 6.94 3.71 10.18
N ILE A 49 5.94 3.06 9.56
CA ILE A 49 5.02 2.15 10.26
C ILE A 49 5.70 0.87 10.77
N ILE A 50 6.71 0.38 10.05
CA ILE A 50 7.44 -0.81 10.46
C ILE A 50 8.62 -0.52 11.40
N GLY A 51 8.80 0.74 11.81
CA GLY A 51 9.81 1.16 12.79
C GLY A 51 11.26 1.06 12.29
N ARG A 52 11.48 1.03 10.96
CA ARG A 52 12.82 1.05 10.36
C ARG A 52 12.82 1.86 9.06
N ALA A 53 13.88 2.60 8.81
CA ALA A 53 14.03 3.30 7.54
C ALA A 53 14.17 2.31 6.37
N VAL A 54 13.38 2.55 5.31
CA VAL A 54 13.42 1.79 4.06
C VAL A 54 13.65 2.77 2.92
N PRO A 55 14.52 2.49 1.96
CA PRO A 55 14.63 3.30 0.76
C PRO A 55 13.27 3.40 0.05
N THR A 56 12.87 4.61 -0.34
CA THR A 56 11.62 4.82 -1.07
C THR A 56 11.81 5.77 -2.26
N LEU A 57 10.84 5.82 -3.15
CA LEU A 57 10.81 6.75 -4.27
C LEU A 57 10.66 8.19 -3.75
N ASN A 58 11.31 9.13 -4.39
CA ASN A 58 11.04 10.54 -4.13
C ASN A 58 9.81 11.03 -4.90
N VAL A 59 9.20 12.10 -4.42
CA VAL A 59 7.98 12.69 -5.01
C VAL A 59 8.12 13.00 -6.51
N PRO A 60 9.25 13.59 -7.00
CA PRO A 60 9.45 13.79 -8.44
C PRO A 60 9.40 12.49 -9.27
N THR A 61 9.91 11.37 -8.75
CA THR A 61 9.87 10.09 -9.44
C THR A 61 8.45 9.50 -9.42
N ILE A 62 7.72 9.64 -8.31
CA ILE A 62 6.31 9.24 -8.22
C ILE A 62 5.48 10.02 -9.23
N HIS A 63 5.67 11.35 -9.31
CA HIS A 63 5.01 12.19 -10.31
C HIS A 63 5.32 11.75 -11.75
N ALA A 64 6.58 11.50 -12.07
CA ALA A 64 6.98 11.07 -13.41
C ALA A 64 6.35 9.70 -13.78
N LEU A 65 6.23 8.78 -12.83
CA LEU A 65 5.55 7.49 -13.01
C LEU A 65 4.06 7.68 -13.28
N ALA A 66 3.37 8.58 -12.53
CA ALA A 66 1.96 8.90 -12.74
C ALA A 66 1.74 9.51 -14.14
N VAL A 67 2.53 10.50 -14.52
CA VAL A 67 2.47 11.12 -15.86
C VAL A 67 2.70 10.07 -16.97
N ALA A 68 3.68 9.19 -16.81
CA ALA A 68 3.98 8.15 -17.79
C ALA A 68 2.86 7.10 -17.91
N ALA A 69 2.18 6.78 -16.80
CA ALA A 69 1.02 5.91 -16.77
C ALA A 69 -0.17 6.56 -17.49
N HIS A 70 -0.50 7.80 -17.13
CA HIS A 70 -1.61 8.57 -17.74
C HIS A 70 -1.43 8.76 -19.25
N LYS A 71 -0.22 9.06 -19.72
CA LYS A 71 0.12 9.14 -21.15
C LYS A 71 -0.26 7.88 -21.92
N ARG A 72 -0.36 6.74 -21.23
CA ARG A 72 -0.70 5.43 -21.80
C ARG A 72 -2.10 4.92 -21.41
N GLY A 73 -2.94 5.81 -20.84
CA GLY A 73 -4.29 5.47 -20.39
C GLY A 73 -4.34 4.48 -19.24
N LYS A 74 -3.29 4.45 -18.41
CA LYS A 74 -3.20 3.57 -17.24
C LYS A 74 -3.27 4.36 -15.95
N LEU A 75 -3.84 3.75 -14.91
CA LEU A 75 -3.90 4.33 -13.57
C LEU A 75 -2.54 4.22 -12.85
N ALA A 76 -2.25 5.23 -12.03
CA ALA A 76 -1.16 5.23 -11.06
C ALA A 76 -1.74 4.98 -9.66
N VAL A 77 -1.42 3.82 -9.07
CA VAL A 77 -1.93 3.40 -7.76
C VAL A 77 -0.79 3.30 -6.77
N VAL A 78 -0.82 4.12 -5.72
CA VAL A 78 0.30 4.27 -4.81
C VAL A 78 0.05 3.57 -3.48
N HIS A 79 1.04 2.80 -3.01
CA HIS A 79 1.14 2.32 -1.65
C HIS A 79 1.65 3.47 -0.77
N ALA A 80 0.84 3.89 0.20
CA ALA A 80 1.20 4.94 1.14
C ALA A 80 0.55 4.63 2.50
N GLN A 81 1.36 4.52 3.56
CA GLN A 81 0.91 4.11 4.90
C GLN A 81 0.98 5.22 5.94
N THR A 82 1.46 6.41 5.58
CA THR A 82 1.40 7.60 6.44
C THR A 82 0.54 8.69 5.80
N LEU A 83 -0.03 9.58 6.61
CA LEU A 83 -0.78 10.73 6.11
C LEU A 83 0.08 11.62 5.20
N ALA A 84 1.37 11.74 5.51
CA ALA A 84 2.30 12.52 4.71
C ALA A 84 2.48 11.91 3.31
N THR A 85 2.87 10.62 3.23
CA THR A 85 3.06 9.92 1.95
C THR A 85 1.75 9.82 1.15
N ALA A 86 0.61 9.63 1.80
CA ALA A 86 -0.69 9.65 1.15
C ALA A 86 -1.01 11.00 0.49
N THR A 87 -0.76 12.10 1.20
CA THR A 87 -0.99 13.47 0.70
C THR A 87 -0.04 13.79 -0.46
N GLU A 88 1.26 13.52 -0.30
CA GLU A 88 2.27 13.73 -1.34
C GLU A 88 1.99 12.92 -2.60
N SER A 89 1.54 11.67 -2.44
CA SER A 89 1.18 10.81 -3.57
C SER A 89 -0.02 11.34 -4.35
N ILE A 90 -1.05 11.85 -3.66
CA ILE A 90 -2.21 12.50 -4.31
C ILE A 90 -1.75 13.73 -5.10
N ASP A 91 -0.91 14.57 -4.50
CA ASP A 91 -0.39 15.77 -5.17
C ASP A 91 0.56 15.43 -6.33
N ALA A 92 1.26 14.30 -6.25
CA ALA A 92 2.08 13.77 -7.34
C ALA A 92 1.26 13.15 -8.49
N GLY A 93 -0.07 13.04 -8.36
CA GLY A 93 -0.96 12.59 -9.43
C GLY A 93 -1.41 11.12 -9.31
N ALA A 94 -1.43 10.56 -8.11
CA ALA A 94 -2.02 9.23 -7.90
C ALA A 94 -3.53 9.25 -8.21
N ASP A 95 -4.01 8.21 -8.90
CA ASP A 95 -5.43 7.95 -9.11
C ASP A 95 -6.05 7.17 -7.95
N GLY A 96 -5.25 6.43 -7.24
CA GLY A 96 -5.68 5.64 -6.10
C GLY A 96 -4.60 5.40 -5.05
N LEU A 97 -5.02 5.22 -3.81
CA LEU A 97 -4.18 4.83 -2.70
C LEU A 97 -4.49 3.41 -2.26
N VAL A 98 -3.46 2.66 -1.97
CA VAL A 98 -3.46 1.34 -1.34
C VAL A 98 -2.32 1.35 -0.33
N HIS A 99 -2.53 1.14 0.79
CA HIS A 99 -3.46 1.00 1.85
C HIS A 99 -3.99 2.36 2.34
N LEU A 100 -4.61 2.43 3.53
CA LEU A 100 -4.84 3.70 4.19
C LEU A 100 -3.75 3.90 5.25
N PHE A 101 -3.37 5.16 5.47
CA PHE A 101 -2.47 5.52 6.56
C PHE A 101 -3.12 5.28 7.94
N ALA A 102 -2.30 4.96 8.92
CA ALA A 102 -2.73 4.69 10.28
C ALA A 102 -1.92 5.47 11.35
N ASP A 103 -1.03 6.37 10.91
CA ASP A 103 -0.18 7.17 11.78
C ASP A 103 -0.88 8.40 12.36
N LYS A 104 -1.88 8.95 11.67
CA LYS A 104 -2.59 10.17 12.07
C LYS A 104 -4.01 10.19 11.53
N ASP A 105 -4.88 10.94 12.19
CA ASP A 105 -6.19 11.28 11.64
C ASP A 105 -6.03 12.28 10.47
N GLY A 106 -6.49 11.90 9.29
CA GLY A 106 -6.50 12.77 8.11
C GLY A 106 -7.58 13.83 8.12
N GLY A 107 -8.64 13.61 8.88
CA GLY A 107 -9.75 14.51 9.05
C GLY A 107 -10.41 14.95 7.75
N ALA A 108 -11.19 16.03 7.84
CA ALA A 108 -11.92 16.59 6.70
C ALA A 108 -10.99 17.19 5.62
N ALA A 109 -9.75 17.52 5.94
CA ALA A 109 -8.82 18.11 4.99
C ALA A 109 -8.36 17.05 3.98
N PHE A 110 -7.93 15.87 4.45
CA PHE A 110 -7.55 14.77 3.59
C PHE A 110 -8.74 14.25 2.76
N ALA A 111 -9.91 14.12 3.39
CA ALA A 111 -11.11 13.67 2.70
C ALA A 111 -11.49 14.62 1.54
N ARG A 112 -11.37 15.93 1.73
CA ARG A 112 -11.57 16.92 0.65
C ARG A 112 -10.51 16.78 -0.44
N LEU A 113 -9.24 16.68 -0.09
CA LEU A 113 -8.15 16.51 -1.06
C LEU A 113 -8.40 15.28 -1.95
N ALA A 114 -8.67 14.13 -1.35
CA ALA A 114 -8.95 12.90 -2.09
C ALA A 114 -10.18 13.05 -3.00
N LYS A 115 -11.27 13.65 -2.51
CA LYS A 115 -12.47 13.91 -3.28
C LYS A 115 -12.22 14.87 -4.45
N ASP A 116 -11.56 16.00 -4.21
CA ASP A 116 -11.34 17.05 -5.21
C ASP A 116 -10.40 16.57 -6.34
N ARG A 117 -9.50 15.65 -6.03
CA ARG A 117 -8.60 14.98 -7.00
C ARG A 117 -9.20 13.71 -7.61
N GLY A 118 -10.38 13.27 -7.17
CA GLY A 118 -11.04 12.05 -7.67
C GLY A 118 -10.31 10.76 -7.32
N VAL A 119 -9.52 10.75 -6.23
CA VAL A 119 -8.70 9.61 -5.83
C VAL A 119 -9.55 8.57 -5.12
N PHE A 120 -9.47 7.31 -5.56
CA PHE A 120 -10.07 6.18 -4.83
C PHE A 120 -9.11 5.64 -3.78
N ILE A 121 -9.66 5.00 -2.73
CA ILE A 121 -8.89 4.41 -1.64
C ILE A 121 -9.28 2.96 -1.44
N ILE A 122 -8.27 2.08 -1.37
CA ILE A 122 -8.42 0.67 -0.99
C ILE A 122 -7.78 0.52 0.40
N PRO A 123 -8.55 0.60 1.49
CA PRO A 123 -7.99 0.81 2.83
C PRO A 123 -7.28 -0.41 3.42
N THR A 124 -7.66 -1.62 3.01
CA THR A 124 -7.09 -2.89 3.50
C THR A 124 -7.08 -3.04 5.03
N TYR A 125 -8.06 -2.49 5.72
CA TYR A 125 -8.16 -2.51 7.19
C TYR A 125 -8.09 -3.90 7.81
N ALA A 126 -8.61 -4.93 7.13
CA ALA A 126 -8.52 -6.29 7.63
C ALA A 126 -7.07 -6.76 7.87
N VAL A 127 -6.12 -6.29 7.07
CA VAL A 127 -4.69 -6.56 7.26
C VAL A 127 -4.15 -5.82 8.48
N LEU A 128 -4.53 -4.55 8.65
CA LEU A 128 -4.12 -3.74 9.80
C LEU A 128 -4.70 -4.30 11.11
N GLU A 129 -5.96 -4.75 11.11
CA GLU A 129 -6.56 -5.44 12.25
C GLU A 129 -5.79 -6.71 12.64
N VAL A 130 -5.37 -7.52 11.64
CA VAL A 130 -4.55 -8.71 11.90
C VAL A 130 -3.20 -8.33 12.53
N PHE A 131 -2.55 -7.29 12.02
CA PHE A 131 -1.26 -6.84 12.56
C PHE A 131 -1.38 -6.24 13.96
N SER A 132 -2.51 -5.59 14.26
CA SER A 132 -2.77 -5.03 15.59
C SER A 132 -3.18 -6.07 16.64
N GLY A 133 -3.48 -7.29 16.23
CA GLY A 133 -4.03 -8.31 17.12
C GLY A 133 -5.48 -8.07 17.56
N ARG A 134 -6.15 -7.04 17.04
CA ARG A 134 -7.54 -6.65 17.38
C ARG A 134 -8.61 -7.35 16.53
N SER A 135 -8.22 -8.33 15.75
CA SER A 135 -9.07 -8.87 14.70
C SER A 135 -10.33 -9.56 15.21
N GLY A 136 -11.47 -9.03 14.83
CA GLY A 136 -12.74 -9.76 14.76
C GLY A 136 -12.79 -10.79 13.62
N THR A 137 -11.79 -10.83 12.75
CA THR A 137 -11.73 -11.72 11.58
C THR A 137 -11.52 -13.19 11.94
N ALA A 138 -11.14 -13.53 13.18
CA ALA A 138 -11.19 -14.91 13.66
C ALA A 138 -12.60 -15.54 13.50
N SER A 139 -13.66 -14.73 13.61
CA SER A 139 -15.03 -15.13 13.36
C SER A 139 -15.31 -15.52 11.91
N LEU A 140 -14.55 -14.98 10.96
CA LEU A 140 -14.66 -15.33 9.54
C LEU A 140 -14.25 -16.78 9.27
N LEU A 141 -13.30 -17.34 10.04
CA LEU A 141 -12.88 -18.73 9.93
C LEU A 141 -13.98 -19.74 10.34
N THR A 142 -14.92 -19.28 11.16
CA THR A 142 -16.06 -20.09 11.64
C THR A 142 -17.37 -19.73 10.95
N HIS A 143 -17.34 -18.72 10.04
CA HIS A 143 -18.55 -18.29 9.34
C HIS A 143 -19.03 -19.38 8.37
N PRO A 144 -20.31 -19.84 8.46
CA PRO A 144 -20.79 -20.96 7.66
C PRO A 144 -20.63 -20.77 6.15
N ALA A 145 -20.82 -19.54 5.63
CA ALA A 145 -20.68 -19.24 4.21
C ALA A 145 -19.23 -19.31 3.69
N LEU A 146 -18.23 -19.28 4.58
CA LEU A 146 -16.81 -19.36 4.23
C LEU A 146 -16.22 -20.74 4.55
N SER A 147 -16.98 -21.59 5.24
CA SER A 147 -16.58 -22.95 5.55
C SER A 147 -16.33 -23.75 4.26
N GLY A 148 -15.11 -24.27 4.14
CA GLY A 148 -14.68 -25.05 2.97
C GLY A 148 -14.22 -24.23 1.75
N LEU A 149 -14.36 -22.90 1.75
CA LEU A 149 -13.85 -22.06 0.64
C LEU A 149 -12.35 -21.79 0.74
N LEU A 150 -11.80 -21.77 1.96
CA LEU A 150 -10.38 -21.57 2.17
C LEU A 150 -9.64 -22.90 2.26
N PRO A 151 -8.53 -23.07 1.55
CA PRO A 151 -7.68 -24.25 1.68
C PRO A 151 -7.08 -24.31 3.09
N LYS A 152 -6.91 -25.54 3.62
CA LYS A 152 -6.41 -25.75 4.98
C LYS A 152 -5.14 -24.95 5.34
N PRO A 153 -4.11 -24.84 4.47
CA PRO A 153 -2.93 -24.06 4.78
C PRO A 153 -3.25 -22.57 5.03
N ALA A 154 -4.19 -21.97 4.29
CA ALA A 154 -4.61 -20.59 4.51
C ALA A 154 -5.32 -20.43 5.86
N VAL A 155 -6.20 -21.37 6.22
CA VAL A 155 -6.87 -21.40 7.53
C VAL A 155 -5.86 -21.51 8.67
N ASP A 156 -4.88 -22.39 8.54
CA ASP A 156 -3.84 -22.60 9.57
C ASP A 156 -2.96 -21.35 9.72
N THR A 157 -2.58 -20.70 8.61
CA THR A 157 -1.82 -19.42 8.62
C THR A 157 -2.60 -18.32 9.33
N VAL A 158 -3.88 -18.17 9.00
CA VAL A 158 -4.75 -17.17 9.63
C VAL A 158 -4.86 -17.44 11.14
N ARG A 159 -5.09 -18.68 11.56
CA ARG A 159 -5.15 -19.05 12.99
C ARG A 159 -3.88 -18.75 13.75
N GLN A 160 -2.72 -19.01 13.15
CA GLN A 160 -1.42 -18.70 13.76
C GLN A 160 -1.20 -17.18 13.90
N SER A 161 -1.70 -16.40 12.95
CA SER A 161 -1.56 -14.94 12.97
C SER A 161 -2.45 -14.28 14.01
N PHE A 162 -3.65 -14.80 14.25
CA PHE A 162 -4.63 -14.23 15.19
C PHE A 162 -4.34 -14.48 16.67
N GLY A 163 -3.47 -15.41 17.01
CA GLY A 163 -3.10 -15.70 18.39
C GLY A 163 -2.03 -14.79 18.98
N GLN A 164 -1.48 -13.86 18.18
CA GLN A 164 -0.38 -12.99 18.60
C GLN A 164 -0.87 -11.56 18.78
N ASP A 165 -1.01 -11.12 20.03
CA ASP A 165 -1.20 -9.70 20.33
C ASP A 165 0.07 -8.94 19.93
N ARG A 166 -0.04 -8.17 18.88
CA ARG A 166 1.01 -7.28 18.36
C ARG A 166 0.69 -5.81 18.57
N SER A 167 -0.41 -5.50 19.27
CA SER A 167 -0.85 -4.13 19.53
C SER A 167 0.21 -3.30 20.25
N SER A 168 1.07 -3.93 21.07
CA SER A 168 2.20 -3.27 21.75
C SER A 168 3.33 -2.83 20.81
N LYS A 169 3.32 -3.26 19.55
CA LYS A 169 4.32 -2.89 18.53
C LYS A 169 3.84 -1.75 17.63
N LEU A 170 2.58 -1.39 17.73
CA LEU A 170 2.02 -0.26 17.00
C LEU A 170 2.14 1.01 17.85
N ASP A 171 2.40 2.13 17.18
CA ASP A 171 2.31 3.43 17.82
C ASP A 171 0.92 3.59 18.45
N PRO A 172 0.80 4.14 19.68
CA PRO A 172 -0.50 4.39 20.32
C PRO A 172 -1.50 5.17 19.44
N ILE A 173 -1.00 6.02 18.55
CA ILE A 173 -1.83 6.77 17.60
C ILE A 173 -2.39 5.84 16.52
N GLU A 174 -1.57 4.94 15.97
CA GLU A 174 -2.02 3.90 15.05
C GLU A 174 -3.07 3.01 15.71
N ALA A 175 -2.82 2.60 16.95
CA ALA A 175 -3.75 1.78 17.72
C ALA A 175 -5.09 2.47 18.00
N ALA A 176 -5.13 3.78 18.04
CA ALA A 176 -6.37 4.55 18.23
C ALA A 176 -7.17 4.72 16.92
N ASN A 177 -6.52 4.70 15.76
CA ASN A 177 -7.14 4.88 14.45
C ASN A 177 -7.62 3.57 13.80
N LEU A 178 -7.32 2.43 14.40
CA LEU A 178 -7.80 1.10 14.02
C LEU A 178 -9.01 0.69 14.86
#